data_25f907032122b93fe5e12026a9e28fe4
#
_entry.id   25f907032122b93fe5e12026a9e28fe4
#
_cell.length_a   1.000
_cell.length_b   1.000
_cell.length_c   1.000
_cell.angle_alpha   90.00
_cell.angle_beta   90.00
_cell.angle_gamma   90.00
#
_symmetry.space_group_name_H-M   'P 1'
#
loop_
_entity.id
_entity.type
_entity.pdbx_description
1 polymer ?
#
loop_
_entity_poly.entity_id
_entity_poly.type
_entity_poly.pdbx_seq_one_letter_code
_entity_poly.pdbx_strand_id
1 'polypeptide(L)'
;MSFIAQRPVRPAESDVTDVDDGGAQIAVGTFWPTVKLHDLRLATRIAGDITTSRLMHMATEAALHVADQLKDWRKQREAEGAESLASVLLTSAGEPVELINGESAKVYRFRRAVYSFTRASVLEGYRDVGTTPKGDKDAEALDRQIDDLWRDGRWSISDIREEPRIYSELF
;
A
#
# COMPACT_ATOMS: atom_id res chain seq x y z
N MET A 1 -8.75 49.64 22.34
CA MET A 1 -9.38 48.62 21.50
C MET A 1 -8.39 47.46 21.35
N SER A 2 -8.65 46.34 22.02
CA SER A 2 -7.78 45.15 21.95
C SER A 2 -8.19 44.32 20.77
N PHE A 3 -7.29 44.21 19.78
CA PHE A 3 -7.47 43.21 18.73
C PHE A 3 -7.07 41.85 19.29
N ILE A 4 -8.04 41.02 19.61
CA ILE A 4 -7.82 39.61 19.88
C ILE A 4 -7.66 38.93 18.51
N ALA A 5 -6.42 38.58 18.15
CA ALA A 5 -6.16 37.71 16.99
C ALA A 5 -6.83 36.37 17.25
N GLN A 6 -7.87 36.07 16.50
CA GLN A 6 -8.46 34.73 16.51
C GLN A 6 -7.37 33.74 16.06
N ARG A 7 -7.06 32.77 16.94
CA ARG A 7 -6.25 31.62 16.53
C ARG A 7 -6.93 30.96 15.33
N PRO A 8 -6.20 30.70 14.25
CA PRO A 8 -6.76 29.88 13.18
C PRO A 8 -7.18 28.55 13.81
N VAL A 9 -8.48 28.24 13.71
CA VAL A 9 -9.01 26.94 14.08
C VAL A 9 -8.36 25.96 13.12
N ARG A 10 -7.40 25.15 13.61
CA ARG A 10 -7.00 23.96 12.87
C ARG A 10 -8.25 23.13 12.66
N PRO A 11 -8.58 22.74 11.40
CA PRO A 11 -9.59 21.73 11.20
C PRO A 11 -9.21 20.55 12.10
N ALA A 12 -10.15 20.02 12.84
CA ALA A 12 -9.92 18.84 13.65
C ALA A 12 -9.32 17.76 12.74
N GLU A 13 -8.24 17.15 13.19
CA GLU A 13 -7.48 16.09 12.51
C GLU A 13 -8.31 14.80 12.34
N SER A 14 -9.63 14.90 12.41
CA SER A 14 -10.57 13.80 12.56
C SER A 14 -11.07 13.23 11.26
N ASP A 15 -10.91 13.92 10.14
CA ASP A 15 -11.50 13.40 8.94
C ASP A 15 -10.46 13.37 7.83
N VAL A 16 -9.93 12.15 7.60
CA VAL A 16 -9.62 11.75 6.22
C VAL A 16 -10.92 12.02 5.47
N THR A 17 -11.02 13.21 4.90
CA THR A 17 -12.16 13.61 4.09
C THR A 17 -12.38 12.47 3.13
N ASP A 18 -13.60 11.96 3.08
CA ASP A 18 -14.03 10.91 2.17
C ASP A 18 -13.87 11.43 0.73
N VAL A 19 -12.63 11.35 0.25
CA VAL A 19 -12.29 11.75 -1.12
C VAL A 19 -12.69 10.59 -1.99
N ASP A 20 -13.77 10.77 -2.73
CA ASP A 20 -14.33 9.76 -3.63
C ASP A 20 -13.35 9.32 -4.74
N ASP A 21 -12.27 10.06 -4.98
CA ASP A 21 -11.32 9.83 -6.08
C ASP A 21 -12.00 9.57 -7.46
N GLY A 22 -13.28 9.96 -7.60
CA GLY A 22 -14.06 9.80 -8.83
C GLY A 22 -14.25 8.34 -9.28
N GLY A 23 -14.18 7.38 -8.35
CA GLY A 23 -14.21 5.95 -8.68
C GLY A 23 -12.93 5.43 -9.33
N ALA A 24 -11.83 6.20 -9.29
CA ALA A 24 -10.56 5.83 -9.91
C ALA A 24 -10.01 4.52 -9.34
N GLN A 25 -9.51 3.67 -10.23
CA GLN A 25 -8.98 2.36 -9.89
C GLN A 25 -7.78 1.98 -10.76
N ILE A 26 -6.95 1.07 -10.26
CA ILE A 26 -5.78 0.54 -10.95
C ILE A 26 -6.04 -0.92 -11.30
N ALA A 27 -5.81 -1.29 -12.55
CA ALA A 27 -5.83 -2.67 -13.01
C ALA A 27 -4.51 -2.99 -13.72
N VAL A 28 -3.77 -3.97 -13.23
CA VAL A 28 -2.52 -4.45 -13.82
C VAL A 28 -2.80 -5.79 -14.50
N GLY A 29 -3.14 -5.73 -15.78
CA GLY A 29 -3.57 -6.91 -16.54
C GLY A 29 -4.87 -7.54 -15.97
N THR A 30 -5.11 -8.80 -16.31
CA THR A 30 -6.33 -9.54 -15.92
C THR A 30 -6.12 -10.45 -14.72
N PHE A 31 -4.89 -10.83 -14.43
CA PHE A 31 -4.56 -11.75 -13.35
C PHE A 31 -4.66 -11.11 -11.96
N TRP A 32 -4.22 -9.86 -11.83
CA TRP A 32 -4.16 -9.15 -10.56
C TRP A 32 -5.48 -8.49 -10.20
N PRO A 33 -5.82 -8.42 -8.91
CA PRO A 33 -7.04 -7.75 -8.47
C PRO A 33 -6.95 -6.24 -8.70
N THR A 34 -8.07 -5.66 -9.02
CA THR A 34 -8.20 -4.21 -9.13
C THR A 34 -8.02 -3.54 -7.77
N VAL A 35 -7.32 -2.41 -7.75
CA VAL A 35 -7.08 -1.58 -6.57
C VAL A 35 -7.85 -0.27 -6.72
N LYS A 36 -8.83 -0.03 -5.86
CA LYS A 36 -9.58 1.23 -5.81
C LYS A 36 -8.81 2.26 -5.01
N LEU A 37 -8.64 3.47 -5.55
CA LEU A 37 -7.90 4.54 -4.86
C LEU A 37 -8.59 4.99 -3.58
N HIS A 38 -9.93 5.05 -3.59
CA HIS A 38 -10.72 5.36 -2.40
C HIS A 38 -10.39 4.41 -1.24
N ASP A 39 -10.44 3.09 -1.48
CA ASP A 39 -10.15 2.08 -0.46
C ASP A 39 -8.69 2.16 0.02
N LEU A 40 -7.75 2.39 -0.90
CA LEU A 40 -6.34 2.61 -0.59
C LEU A 40 -6.16 3.84 0.31
N ARG A 41 -6.79 4.96 -0.05
CA ARG A 41 -6.71 6.21 0.70
C ARG A 41 -7.21 6.05 2.14
N LEU A 42 -8.37 5.42 2.31
CA LEU A 42 -8.93 5.15 3.64
C LEU A 42 -8.05 4.20 4.46
N ALA A 43 -7.63 3.09 3.87
CA ALA A 43 -6.82 2.08 4.57
C ALA A 43 -5.46 2.60 5.01
N THR A 44 -4.87 3.54 4.27
CA THR A 44 -3.52 4.06 4.52
C THR A 44 -3.50 5.47 5.11
N ARG A 45 -4.66 6.06 5.40
CA ARG A 45 -4.79 7.43 5.93
C ARG A 45 -4.06 8.48 5.08
N ILE A 46 -4.17 8.38 3.75
CA ILE A 46 -3.63 9.40 2.84
C ILE A 46 -4.63 10.54 2.76
N ALA A 47 -4.21 11.72 3.21
CA ALA A 47 -5.05 12.91 3.25
C ALA A 47 -5.39 13.45 1.84
N GLY A 48 -6.41 14.30 1.76
CA GLY A 48 -6.88 14.88 0.49
C GLY A 48 -5.95 15.91 -0.16
N ASP A 49 -4.89 16.32 0.52
CA ASP A 49 -3.82 17.17 -0.05
C ASP A 49 -3.02 16.43 -1.15
N ILE A 50 -2.99 15.09 -1.10
CA ILE A 50 -2.51 14.28 -2.21
C ILE A 50 -3.63 14.14 -3.23
N THR A 51 -3.48 14.78 -4.39
CA THR A 51 -4.48 14.73 -5.47
C THR A 51 -4.66 13.32 -6.00
N THR A 52 -5.87 13.01 -6.52
CA THR A 52 -6.16 11.72 -7.16
C THR A 52 -5.14 11.36 -8.23
N SER A 53 -4.70 12.33 -9.04
CA SER A 53 -3.70 12.10 -10.10
C SER A 53 -2.33 11.67 -9.54
N ARG A 54 -1.85 12.32 -8.46
CA ARG A 54 -0.59 11.94 -7.81
C ARG A 54 -0.69 10.58 -7.15
N LEU A 55 -1.80 10.33 -6.45
CA LEU A 55 -2.04 9.04 -5.80
C LEU A 55 -2.13 7.92 -6.84
N MET A 56 -2.81 8.16 -7.95
CA MET A 56 -2.90 7.22 -9.08
C MET A 56 -1.51 6.84 -9.59
N HIS A 57 -0.64 7.83 -9.82
CA HIS A 57 0.72 7.59 -10.30
C HIS A 57 1.51 6.73 -9.31
N MET A 58 1.57 7.11 -8.03
CA MET A 58 2.30 6.38 -6.99
C MET A 58 1.76 4.94 -6.80
N ALA A 59 0.44 4.79 -6.79
CA ALA A 59 -0.18 3.50 -6.60
C ALA A 59 -0.04 2.59 -7.83
N THR A 60 0.02 3.16 -9.05
CA THR A 60 0.32 2.41 -10.27
C THR A 60 1.74 1.84 -10.23
N GLU A 61 2.74 2.64 -9.86
CA GLU A 61 4.12 2.17 -9.69
C GLU A 61 4.22 1.08 -8.62
N ALA A 62 3.54 1.26 -7.49
CA ALA A 62 3.50 0.23 -6.45
C ALA A 62 2.86 -1.07 -6.94
N ALA A 63 1.77 -1.00 -7.70
CA ALA A 63 1.09 -2.17 -8.24
C ALA A 63 1.95 -2.91 -9.29
N LEU A 64 2.64 -2.17 -10.16
CA LEU A 64 3.59 -2.73 -11.11
C LEU A 64 4.75 -3.40 -10.40
N HIS A 65 5.34 -2.74 -9.39
CA HIS A 65 6.41 -3.32 -8.58
C HIS A 65 6.00 -4.66 -7.94
N VAL A 66 4.81 -4.73 -7.34
CA VAL A 66 4.30 -5.98 -6.75
C VAL A 66 4.09 -7.05 -7.82
N ALA A 67 3.50 -6.69 -8.97
CA ALA A 67 3.28 -7.61 -10.07
C ALA A 67 4.59 -8.17 -10.64
N ASP A 68 5.62 -7.33 -10.78
CA ASP A 68 6.94 -7.75 -11.27
C ASP A 68 7.64 -8.69 -10.28
N GLN A 69 7.57 -8.40 -8.98
CA GLN A 69 8.11 -9.28 -7.94
C GLN A 69 7.43 -10.66 -7.92
N LEU A 70 6.18 -10.74 -8.33
CA LEU A 70 5.40 -11.99 -8.38
C LEU A 70 5.36 -12.63 -9.77
N LYS A 71 6.08 -12.10 -10.75
CA LYS A 71 6.00 -12.49 -12.16
C LYS A 71 6.22 -14.00 -12.39
N ASP A 72 7.26 -14.57 -11.79
CA ASP A 72 7.58 -15.99 -12.01
C ASP A 72 6.64 -16.90 -11.24
N TRP A 73 6.23 -16.51 -10.03
CA TRP A 73 5.18 -17.19 -9.27
C TRP A 73 3.85 -17.19 -10.05
N ARG A 74 3.45 -16.05 -10.63
CA ARG A 74 2.26 -15.95 -11.48
C ARG A 74 2.30 -16.93 -12.64
N LYS A 75 3.43 -16.99 -13.39
CA LYS A 75 3.57 -17.93 -14.52
C LYS A 75 3.35 -19.38 -14.11
N GLN A 76 3.83 -19.78 -12.92
CA GLN A 76 3.60 -21.12 -12.40
C GLN A 76 2.12 -21.35 -12.13
N ARG A 77 1.42 -20.40 -11.49
CA ARG A 77 -0.02 -20.54 -11.21
C ARG A 77 -0.85 -20.55 -12.50
N GLU A 78 -0.50 -19.73 -13.50
CA GLU A 78 -1.15 -19.75 -14.81
C GLU A 78 -0.94 -21.10 -15.53
N ALA A 79 0.25 -21.69 -15.44
CA ALA A 79 0.51 -23.04 -15.98
C ALA A 79 -0.29 -24.14 -15.28
N GLU A 80 -0.68 -23.94 -14.03
CA GLU A 80 -1.57 -24.83 -13.26
C GLU A 80 -3.06 -24.57 -13.53
N GLY A 81 -3.38 -23.57 -14.39
CA GLY A 81 -4.75 -23.26 -14.81
C GLY A 81 -5.40 -22.10 -14.06
N ALA A 82 -4.67 -21.33 -13.24
CA ALA A 82 -5.22 -20.17 -12.60
C ALA A 82 -5.38 -19.01 -13.60
N GLU A 83 -6.60 -18.50 -13.76
CA GLU A 83 -6.91 -17.36 -14.62
C GLU A 83 -6.70 -16.00 -13.93
N SER A 84 -6.71 -16.00 -12.60
CA SER A 84 -6.56 -14.81 -11.77
C SER A 84 -5.99 -15.17 -10.39
N LEU A 85 -5.50 -14.16 -9.65
CA LEU A 85 -5.04 -14.36 -8.28
C LEU A 85 -6.16 -14.93 -7.38
N ALA A 86 -7.40 -14.52 -7.62
CA ALA A 86 -8.57 -15.01 -6.88
C ALA A 86 -8.88 -16.48 -7.16
N SER A 87 -8.51 -16.99 -8.35
CA SER A 87 -8.74 -18.38 -8.73
C SER A 87 -7.63 -19.35 -8.28
N VAL A 88 -6.59 -18.85 -7.62
CA VAL A 88 -5.58 -19.69 -6.95
C VAL A 88 -6.18 -20.24 -5.66
N LEU A 89 -6.72 -21.46 -5.74
CA LEU A 89 -7.48 -22.09 -4.65
C LEU A 89 -6.61 -22.92 -3.71
N LEU A 90 -5.45 -23.36 -4.14
CA LEU A 90 -4.55 -24.21 -3.37
C LEU A 90 -3.21 -23.53 -3.09
N THR A 91 -2.65 -23.85 -1.95
CA THR A 91 -1.27 -23.49 -1.57
C THR A 91 -0.27 -24.38 -2.31
N SER A 92 1.01 -24.07 -2.23
CA SER A 92 2.10 -24.92 -2.76
C SER A 92 2.13 -26.31 -2.13
N ALA A 93 1.61 -26.44 -0.90
CA ALA A 93 1.46 -27.70 -0.19
C ALA A 93 0.20 -28.49 -0.59
N GLY A 94 -0.64 -27.94 -1.49
CA GLY A 94 -1.90 -28.55 -1.92
C GLY A 94 -3.07 -28.35 -0.95
N GLU A 95 -2.92 -27.49 0.04
CA GLU A 95 -3.98 -27.15 1.00
C GLU A 95 -4.84 -25.99 0.47
N PRO A 96 -6.12 -25.89 0.87
CA PRO A 96 -6.97 -24.77 0.49
C PRO A 96 -6.39 -23.42 0.95
N VAL A 97 -6.43 -22.44 0.07
CA VAL A 97 -6.11 -21.05 0.44
C VAL A 97 -7.21 -20.49 1.35
N GLU A 98 -6.81 -19.86 2.44
CA GLU A 98 -7.76 -19.22 3.38
C GLU A 98 -8.59 -18.13 2.70
N LEU A 99 -9.86 -18.05 3.11
CA LEU A 99 -10.77 -16.98 2.72
C LEU A 99 -10.96 -16.00 3.87
N ILE A 100 -10.87 -14.72 3.58
CA ILE A 100 -11.14 -13.62 4.51
C ILE A 100 -12.37 -12.89 3.98
N ASN A 101 -13.48 -12.93 4.72
CA ASN A 101 -14.77 -12.37 4.29
C ASN A 101 -15.21 -12.84 2.90
N GLY A 102 -14.94 -14.10 2.54
CA GLY A 102 -15.29 -14.68 1.25
C GLY A 102 -14.33 -14.38 0.11
N GLU A 103 -13.25 -13.63 0.35
CA GLU A 103 -12.20 -13.33 -0.63
C GLU A 103 -10.89 -14.06 -0.28
N SER A 104 -10.15 -14.48 -1.30
CA SER A 104 -8.85 -15.13 -1.11
C SER A 104 -7.88 -14.27 -0.30
N ALA A 105 -7.24 -14.86 0.71
CA ALA A 105 -6.20 -14.21 1.49
C ALA A 105 -5.04 -13.68 0.60
N LYS A 106 -4.77 -14.31 -0.55
CA LYS A 106 -3.75 -13.86 -1.50
C LYS A 106 -4.14 -12.52 -2.15
N VAL A 107 -5.44 -12.32 -2.45
CA VAL A 107 -5.97 -11.05 -2.98
C VAL A 107 -5.81 -9.93 -1.95
N TYR A 108 -6.16 -10.20 -0.69
CA TYR A 108 -5.94 -9.26 0.40
C TYR A 108 -4.46 -8.87 0.55
N ARG A 109 -3.56 -9.86 0.51
CA ARG A 109 -2.10 -9.63 0.61
C ARG A 109 -1.54 -8.84 -0.56
N PHE A 110 -2.04 -9.05 -1.78
CA PHE A 110 -1.67 -8.22 -2.93
C PHE A 110 -2.04 -6.75 -2.71
N ARG A 111 -3.29 -6.48 -2.32
CA ARG A 111 -3.72 -5.11 -2.00
C ARG A 111 -2.90 -4.50 -0.87
N ARG A 112 -2.62 -5.28 0.20
CA ARG A 112 -1.79 -4.81 1.31
C ARG A 112 -0.38 -4.43 0.85
N ALA A 113 0.25 -5.20 -0.02
CA ALA A 113 1.56 -4.86 -0.57
C ALA A 113 1.51 -3.53 -1.34
N VAL A 114 0.53 -3.37 -2.25
CA VAL A 114 0.34 -2.13 -3.01
C VAL A 114 0.09 -0.95 -2.07
N TYR A 115 -0.75 -1.11 -1.06
CA TYR A 115 -1.05 -0.06 -0.09
C TYR A 115 0.18 0.36 0.70
N SER A 116 0.96 -0.59 1.19
CA SER A 116 2.19 -0.33 1.95
C SER A 116 3.21 0.44 1.11
N PHE A 117 3.51 0.00 -0.10
CA PHE A 117 4.45 0.68 -0.99
C PHE A 117 3.96 2.07 -1.42
N THR A 118 2.67 2.20 -1.73
CA THR A 118 2.09 3.52 -2.04
C THR A 118 2.24 4.48 -0.86
N ARG A 119 1.91 4.03 0.35
CA ARG A 119 2.05 4.85 1.55
C ARG A 119 3.51 5.23 1.82
N ALA A 120 4.45 4.30 1.65
CA ALA A 120 5.88 4.58 1.78
C ALA A 120 6.31 5.68 0.80
N SER A 121 5.96 5.58 -0.48
CA SER A 121 6.28 6.58 -1.51
C SER A 121 5.66 7.96 -1.21
N VAL A 122 4.44 8.00 -0.66
CA VAL A 122 3.83 9.27 -0.21
C VAL A 122 4.63 9.90 0.91
N LEU A 123 5.05 9.12 1.92
CA LEU A 123 5.82 9.62 3.05
C LEU A 123 7.24 10.06 2.65
N GLU A 124 7.88 9.35 1.73
CA GLU A 124 9.16 9.76 1.15
C GLU A 124 9.06 11.13 0.47
N GLY A 125 7.97 11.38 -0.26
CA GLY A 125 7.72 12.68 -0.88
C GLY A 125 7.51 13.82 0.12
N TYR A 126 7.06 13.54 1.34
CA TYR A 126 6.97 14.55 2.41
C TYR A 126 8.32 14.84 3.07
N ARG A 127 9.26 13.88 3.09
CA ARG A 127 10.57 14.04 3.69
C ARG A 127 11.37 15.18 3.06
N ASP A 128 11.25 15.37 1.75
CA ASP A 128 11.99 16.38 0.99
C ASP A 128 11.56 17.83 1.31
N VAL A 129 10.45 18.03 2.02
CA VAL A 129 9.88 19.36 2.32
C VAL A 129 10.27 19.88 3.72
N GLY A 130 10.85 19.07 4.59
CA GLY A 130 11.01 19.36 6.03
C GLY A 130 12.44 19.60 6.49
N THR A 131 13.12 20.65 6.01
CA THR A 131 14.47 21.02 6.50
C THR A 131 14.42 22.10 7.58
N THR A 132 14.06 21.74 8.82
CA THR A 132 14.26 22.62 9.99
C THR A 132 14.85 21.86 11.17
N PRO A 133 15.72 22.47 12.02
CA PRO A 133 16.44 21.78 13.11
C PRO A 133 15.59 21.14 14.20
N LYS A 134 14.28 21.42 14.23
CA LYS A 134 13.32 20.74 15.11
C LYS A 134 12.89 19.38 14.57
N GLY A 135 13.34 19.05 13.35
CA GLY A 135 12.93 17.89 12.56
C GLY A 135 13.69 16.59 12.80
N ASP A 136 14.83 16.58 13.50
CA ASP A 136 15.68 15.38 13.54
C ASP A 136 14.95 14.16 14.17
N LYS A 137 14.23 14.37 15.28
CA LYS A 137 13.47 13.27 15.90
C LYS A 137 12.23 12.88 15.11
N ASP A 138 11.58 13.87 14.50
CA ASP A 138 10.40 13.63 13.65
C ASP A 138 10.84 12.97 12.33
N ALA A 139 12.01 13.33 11.80
CA ALA A 139 12.63 12.69 10.63
C ALA A 139 12.99 11.22 10.90
N GLU A 140 13.62 10.90 12.03
CA GLU A 140 13.93 9.52 12.41
C GLU A 140 12.68 8.67 12.62
N ALA A 141 11.61 9.25 13.17
CA ALA A 141 10.34 8.54 13.33
C ALA A 141 9.67 8.26 11.97
N LEU A 142 9.77 9.22 11.05
CA LEU A 142 9.26 9.08 9.69
C LEU A 142 10.05 8.03 8.91
N ASP A 143 11.38 8.05 9.00
CA ASP A 143 12.25 7.07 8.35
C ASP A 143 11.91 5.64 8.82
N ARG A 144 11.75 5.43 10.12
CA ARG A 144 11.32 4.13 10.67
C ARG A 144 9.94 3.71 10.14
N GLN A 145 9.00 4.64 10.03
CA GLN A 145 7.68 4.35 9.48
C GLN A 145 7.76 3.95 8.00
N ILE A 146 8.59 4.61 7.22
CA ILE A 146 8.83 4.28 5.82
C ILE A 146 9.43 2.87 5.69
N ASP A 147 10.47 2.56 6.49
CA ASP A 147 11.11 1.25 6.51
C ASP A 147 10.14 0.13 6.89
N ASP A 148 9.28 0.37 7.89
CA ASP A 148 8.24 -0.57 8.30
C ASP A 148 7.25 -0.84 7.15
N LEU A 149 6.86 0.18 6.41
CA LEU A 149 5.96 0.02 5.26
C LEU A 149 6.61 -0.75 4.11
N TRP A 150 7.88 -0.48 3.81
CA TRP A 150 8.64 -1.25 2.83
C TRP A 150 8.77 -2.72 3.25
N ARG A 151 9.05 -2.98 4.52
CA ARG A 151 9.11 -4.33 5.10
C ARG A 151 7.75 -5.03 4.98
N ASP A 152 6.65 -4.38 5.37
CA ASP A 152 5.30 -4.95 5.34
C ASP A 152 4.86 -5.29 3.92
N GLY A 153 5.21 -4.45 2.94
CA GLY A 153 4.99 -4.74 1.52
C GLY A 153 5.73 -5.99 1.07
N ARG A 154 7.03 -6.11 1.39
CA ARG A 154 7.84 -7.30 1.08
C ARG A 154 7.32 -8.56 1.75
N TRP A 155 6.91 -8.48 3.02
CA TRP A 155 6.32 -9.62 3.72
C TRP A 155 5.01 -10.08 3.09
N SER A 156 4.18 -9.14 2.62
CA SER A 156 2.96 -9.49 1.91
C SER A 156 3.24 -10.24 0.61
N ILE A 157 4.31 -9.89 -0.11
CA ILE A 157 4.77 -10.62 -1.30
C ILE A 157 5.28 -12.01 -0.93
N SER A 158 6.12 -12.14 0.13
CA SER A 158 6.58 -13.44 0.62
C SER A 158 5.43 -14.35 1.04
N ASP A 159 4.41 -13.79 1.70
CA ASP A 159 3.21 -14.52 2.10
C ASP A 159 2.38 -15.02 0.89
N ILE A 160 2.34 -14.27 -0.22
CA ILE A 160 1.70 -14.74 -1.47
C ILE A 160 2.45 -15.92 -2.06
N ARG A 161 3.79 -15.85 -2.06
CA ARG A 161 4.70 -16.91 -2.53
C ARG A 161 4.77 -18.11 -1.59
N GLU A 162 4.29 -17.94 -0.33
CA GLU A 162 4.42 -18.93 0.74
C GLU A 162 5.89 -19.20 1.11
N GLU A 163 6.72 -18.18 0.97
CA GLU A 163 8.12 -18.16 1.34
C GLU A 163 8.32 -17.64 2.78
N PRO A 164 9.34 -18.12 3.50
CA PRO A 164 9.68 -17.56 4.80
C PRO A 164 9.97 -16.06 4.71
N ARG A 165 9.51 -15.30 5.69
CA ARG A 165 9.86 -13.89 5.83
C ARG A 165 11.33 -13.79 6.25
N ILE A 166 12.20 -13.36 5.34
CA ILE A 166 13.62 -13.21 5.62
C ILE A 166 13.81 -11.86 6.32
N TYR A 167 14.29 -11.89 7.56
CA TYR A 167 14.89 -10.75 8.22
C TYR A 167 16.35 -10.68 7.76
N SER A 168 16.66 -9.83 6.79
CA SER A 168 18.05 -9.43 6.57
C SER A 168 18.37 -8.31 7.56
N GLU A 169 18.70 -8.64 8.79
CA GLU A 169 19.48 -7.76 9.63
C GLU A 169 20.89 -7.75 9.04
N LEU A 170 21.20 -6.72 8.30
CA LEU A 170 22.56 -6.39 7.93
C LEU A 170 23.24 -5.85 9.20
N PHE A 171 24.09 -6.67 9.82
CA PHE A 171 25.07 -6.24 10.80
C PHE A 171 26.16 -5.41 10.14
#